data_3fd5b091df8e8a4c532f6facd083f042
#
_entry.id   3fd5b091df8e8a4c532f6facd083f042
#
_cell.length_a   1.000
_cell.length_b   1.000
_cell.length_c   1.000
_cell.angle_alpha   90.00
_cell.angle_beta   90.00
_cell.angle_gamma   90.00
#
_symmetry.space_group_name_H-M   'P 1'
#
loop_
_entity.id
_entity.type
_entity.pdbx_description
1 polymer ?
#
loop_
_entity_poly.entity_id
_entity_poly.type
_entity_poly.pdbx_seq_one_letter_code
_entity_poly.pdbx_strand_id
1 'polypeptide(L)'
;MSSEINQQFPLALKLDGSATFSSFWSAADSELINALQALAVPEDASAAGWIYITGGQGSGVSHLLQACVALATEHKLSAMYLSLNELLMASDADASSNTTQAIEAMVGYFDGLENFDLLCIDDIECLLGQPFWQEQLFYLIEKLKNRSDARLVLGSHSLAAELDFDLADLKSRLKWATGFQLSVLSDEQKTQALQFKAGRLGLVMSDEVASFLMNRCSRNMADLSELLARLDQQALSSGRRLTIPWLKTVLDC
;
A
#
# COMPACT_ATOMS: atom_id res chain seq x y z
N MET A 1 14.82 8.09 -39.56
CA MET A 1 13.61 7.34 -39.20
C MET A 1 14.03 6.39 -38.10
N SER A 2 14.00 6.87 -36.88
CA SER A 2 14.35 6.11 -35.69
C SER A 2 13.04 5.72 -35.02
N SER A 3 12.72 4.43 -35.07
CA SER A 3 11.60 3.85 -34.32
C SER A 3 12.03 3.78 -32.84
N GLU A 4 11.57 4.75 -32.07
CA GLU A 4 11.60 4.67 -30.61
C GLU A 4 10.75 3.46 -30.21
N ILE A 5 11.44 2.41 -29.79
CA ILE A 5 10.82 1.26 -29.12
C ILE A 5 10.47 1.77 -27.73
N ASN A 6 9.25 2.25 -27.58
CA ASN A 6 8.64 2.50 -26.29
C ASN A 6 8.39 1.13 -25.63
N GLN A 7 9.41 0.56 -25.00
CA GLN A 7 9.22 -0.57 -24.10
C GLN A 7 8.54 -0.05 -22.83
N GLN A 8 7.22 0.07 -22.90
CA GLN A 8 6.39 0.12 -21.71
C GLN A 8 6.55 -1.23 -21.00
N PHE A 9 7.37 -1.25 -19.95
CA PHE A 9 7.37 -2.38 -19.04
C PHE A 9 5.97 -2.46 -18.41
N PRO A 10 5.28 -3.60 -18.51
CA PRO A 10 4.04 -3.77 -17.80
C PRO A 10 4.37 -3.88 -16.31
N LEU A 11 4.45 -2.74 -15.62
CA LEU A 11 4.32 -2.71 -14.18
C LEU A 11 2.88 -3.15 -13.88
N ALA A 12 2.64 -4.46 -13.88
CA ALA A 12 1.36 -5.04 -13.52
C ALA A 12 1.20 -4.94 -11.99
N LEU A 13 1.15 -3.71 -11.50
CA LEU A 13 0.78 -3.41 -10.13
C LEU A 13 -0.68 -3.85 -9.98
N LYS A 14 -0.89 -4.96 -9.33
CA LYS A 14 -2.22 -5.42 -8.93
C LYS A 14 -2.73 -4.49 -7.85
N LEU A 15 -3.43 -3.44 -8.26
CA LEU A 15 -4.30 -2.73 -7.33
C LEU A 15 -5.32 -3.74 -6.80
N ASP A 16 -5.40 -3.88 -5.49
CA ASP A 16 -6.52 -4.58 -4.88
C ASP A 16 -7.77 -3.72 -5.09
N GLY A 17 -8.58 -4.08 -6.08
CA GLY A 17 -9.82 -3.35 -6.40
C GLY A 17 -10.81 -3.27 -5.23
N SER A 18 -10.58 -3.98 -4.13
CA SER A 18 -11.36 -3.90 -2.90
C SER A 18 -10.83 -2.85 -1.92
N ALA A 19 -9.62 -2.30 -2.13
CA ALA A 19 -9.02 -1.30 -1.27
C ALA A 19 -9.67 0.07 -1.49
N THR A 20 -10.55 0.45 -0.58
CA THR A 20 -11.22 1.75 -0.56
C THR A 20 -11.20 2.33 0.85
N PHE A 21 -11.36 3.64 0.99
CA PHE A 21 -11.51 4.25 2.33
C PHE A 21 -12.71 3.69 3.09
N SER A 22 -13.79 3.35 2.39
CA SER A 22 -14.99 2.76 3.01
C SER A 22 -14.77 1.32 3.47
N SER A 23 -13.75 0.60 2.97
CA SER A 23 -13.38 -0.75 3.41
C SER A 23 -12.27 -0.75 4.46
N PHE A 24 -11.71 0.41 4.78
CA PHE A 24 -10.74 0.56 5.86
C PHE A 24 -11.46 0.75 7.19
N TRP A 25 -11.17 -0.11 8.16
CA TRP A 25 -11.67 0.03 9.52
C TRP A 25 -10.65 0.80 10.36
N SER A 26 -11.09 1.89 11.00
CA SER A 26 -10.26 2.65 11.90
C SER A 26 -11.07 3.12 13.10
N ALA A 27 -10.43 3.11 14.26
CA ALA A 27 -10.98 3.66 15.49
C ALA A 27 -10.52 5.11 15.76
N ALA A 28 -9.38 5.54 15.19
CA ALA A 28 -8.72 6.79 15.59
C ALA A 28 -8.03 7.57 14.46
N ASP A 29 -7.93 7.02 13.24
CA ASP A 29 -7.09 7.59 12.18
C ASP A 29 -7.85 8.56 11.25
N SER A 30 -8.89 9.22 11.75
CA SER A 30 -9.76 10.10 10.94
C SER A 30 -9.02 11.28 10.32
N GLU A 31 -8.03 11.86 11.01
CA GLU A 31 -7.23 12.96 10.49
C GLU A 31 -6.39 12.53 9.27
N LEU A 32 -5.73 11.39 9.34
CA LEU A 32 -5.00 10.81 8.22
C LEU A 32 -5.93 10.50 7.05
N ILE A 33 -7.07 9.86 7.31
CA ILE A 33 -8.04 9.51 6.26
C ILE A 33 -8.53 10.77 5.56
N ASN A 34 -8.88 11.82 6.30
CA ASN A 34 -9.30 13.10 5.73
C ASN A 34 -8.19 13.75 4.89
N ALA A 35 -6.94 13.72 5.37
CA ALA A 35 -5.80 14.26 4.63
C ALA A 35 -5.56 13.51 3.32
N LEU A 36 -5.65 12.17 3.32
CA LEU A 36 -5.51 11.36 2.11
C LEU A 36 -6.66 11.60 1.12
N GLN A 37 -7.89 11.70 1.61
CA GLN A 37 -9.04 12.01 0.78
C GLN A 37 -8.92 13.39 0.13
N ALA A 38 -8.44 14.39 0.87
CA ALA A 38 -8.18 15.72 0.33
C ALA A 38 -7.13 15.70 -0.79
N LEU A 39 -6.05 14.90 -0.66
CA LEU A 39 -5.06 14.73 -1.72
C LEU A 39 -5.65 14.05 -2.98
N ALA A 40 -6.60 13.16 -2.81
CA ALA A 40 -7.20 12.39 -3.91
C ALA A 40 -8.27 13.17 -4.70
N VAL A 41 -8.71 14.34 -4.21
CA VAL A 41 -9.76 15.15 -4.84
C VAL A 41 -9.16 16.42 -5.44
N PRO A 42 -9.42 16.74 -6.74
CA PRO A 42 -8.77 17.84 -7.45
C PRO A 42 -9.25 19.24 -7.04
N GLU A 43 -10.41 19.35 -6.39
CA GLU A 43 -11.06 20.62 -6.07
C GLU A 43 -10.32 21.45 -5.01
N ASP A 44 -9.44 20.81 -4.24
CA ASP A 44 -8.61 21.47 -3.26
C ASP A 44 -7.20 21.74 -3.81
N ALA A 45 -7.05 22.86 -4.52
CA ALA A 45 -5.73 23.29 -5.00
C ALA A 45 -4.74 23.56 -3.85
N SER A 46 -5.22 23.68 -2.61
CA SER A 46 -4.40 23.77 -1.40
C SER A 46 -3.88 22.41 -0.91
N ALA A 47 -4.43 21.32 -1.43
CA ALA A 47 -4.08 19.95 -1.06
C ALA A 47 -2.81 19.42 -1.76
N ALA A 48 -2.07 20.26 -2.49
CA ALA A 48 -0.72 19.90 -2.91
C ALA A 48 0.12 19.66 -1.66
N GLY A 49 0.69 18.48 -1.54
CA GLY A 49 1.47 18.15 -0.36
C GLY A 49 1.97 16.71 -0.37
N TRP A 50 2.84 16.46 0.57
CA TRP A 50 3.44 15.14 0.75
C TRP A 50 3.05 14.58 2.11
N ILE A 51 2.64 13.33 2.13
CA ILE A 51 2.28 12.58 3.34
C ILE A 51 3.21 11.39 3.47
N TYR A 52 3.71 11.15 4.68
CA TYR A 52 4.46 9.96 5.06
C TYR A 52 3.67 9.18 6.10
N ILE A 53 3.29 7.95 5.77
CA ILE A 53 2.49 7.11 6.65
C ILE A 53 3.36 5.98 7.19
N THR A 54 3.34 5.81 8.50
CA THR A 54 3.95 4.66 9.14
C THR A 54 2.90 3.79 9.84
N GLY A 55 3.17 2.49 9.87
CA GLY A 55 2.34 1.56 10.61
C GLY A 55 2.96 0.17 10.68
N GLY A 56 2.71 -0.55 11.73
CA GLY A 56 3.19 -1.93 11.85
C GLY A 56 2.67 -2.83 10.72
N GLN A 57 3.30 -3.97 10.52
CA GLN A 57 2.88 -4.94 9.52
C GLN A 57 1.39 -5.30 9.69
N GLY A 58 0.62 -5.22 8.61
CA GLY A 58 -0.81 -5.46 8.60
C GLY A 58 -1.66 -4.32 9.19
N SER A 59 -1.08 -3.15 9.50
CA SER A 59 -1.84 -1.98 9.96
C SER A 59 -2.74 -1.36 8.90
N GLY A 60 -2.47 -1.64 7.62
CA GLY A 60 -3.26 -1.14 6.49
C GLY A 60 -2.65 0.06 5.77
N VAL A 61 -1.34 0.32 5.90
CA VAL A 61 -0.63 1.35 5.12
C VAL A 61 -0.89 1.13 3.63
N SER A 62 -0.52 -0.03 3.08
CA SER A 62 -0.74 -0.37 1.67
C SER A 62 -2.20 -0.22 1.23
N HIS A 63 -3.15 -0.62 2.10
CA HIS A 63 -4.59 -0.45 1.84
C HIS A 63 -4.96 1.02 1.65
N LEU A 64 -4.48 1.91 2.52
CA LEU A 64 -4.77 3.34 2.44
C LEU A 64 -4.13 3.99 1.21
N LEU A 65 -2.89 3.60 0.84
CA LEU A 65 -2.24 4.09 -0.37
C LEU A 65 -3.04 3.69 -1.62
N GLN A 66 -3.47 2.43 -1.71
CA GLN A 66 -4.28 1.94 -2.82
C GLN A 66 -5.66 2.58 -2.84
N ALA A 67 -6.30 2.77 -1.68
CA ALA A 67 -7.57 3.49 -1.56
C ALA A 67 -7.46 4.96 -2.04
N CYS A 68 -6.32 5.61 -1.76
CA CYS A 68 -6.03 6.96 -2.21
C CYS A 68 -5.94 7.02 -3.74
N VAL A 69 -5.21 6.08 -4.36
CA VAL A 69 -5.11 5.97 -5.83
C VAL A 69 -6.47 5.66 -6.46
N ALA A 70 -7.25 4.75 -5.86
CA ALA A 70 -8.59 4.42 -6.36
C ALA A 70 -9.50 5.67 -6.38
N LEU A 71 -9.55 6.41 -5.28
CA LEU A 71 -10.35 7.64 -5.18
C LEU A 71 -9.86 8.72 -6.17
N ALA A 72 -8.55 8.93 -6.28
CA ALA A 72 -7.99 9.88 -7.23
C ALA A 72 -8.36 9.55 -8.68
N THR A 73 -8.32 8.27 -9.04
CA THR A 73 -8.72 7.78 -10.36
C THR A 73 -10.22 8.00 -10.61
N GLU A 74 -11.09 7.80 -9.63
CA GLU A 74 -12.52 8.13 -9.71
C GLU A 74 -12.75 9.62 -10.00
N HIS A 75 -11.89 10.49 -9.44
CA HIS A 75 -11.87 11.93 -9.68
C HIS A 75 -11.07 12.34 -10.93
N LYS A 76 -10.67 11.39 -11.79
CA LYS A 76 -9.96 11.61 -13.07
C LYS A 76 -8.57 12.21 -12.91
N LEU A 77 -7.94 12.10 -11.77
CA LEU A 77 -6.52 12.36 -11.62
C LEU A 77 -5.72 11.19 -12.18
N SER A 78 -4.58 11.49 -12.80
CA SER A 78 -3.59 10.49 -13.11
C SER A 78 -2.91 10.06 -11.80
N ALA A 79 -3.14 8.83 -11.36
CA ALA A 79 -2.64 8.34 -10.09
C ALA A 79 -1.92 7.00 -10.25
N MET A 80 -0.85 6.80 -9.48
CA MET A 80 -0.02 5.59 -9.52
C MET A 80 0.27 5.11 -8.10
N TYR A 81 0.14 3.79 -7.90
CA TYR A 81 0.67 3.08 -6.72
C TYR A 81 1.90 2.28 -7.13
N LEU A 82 2.97 2.38 -6.36
CA LEU A 82 4.22 1.66 -6.55
C LEU A 82 4.65 0.99 -5.24
N SER A 83 4.70 -0.34 -5.22
CA SER A 83 5.35 -1.09 -4.14
C SER A 83 6.82 -1.28 -4.48
N LEU A 84 7.70 -0.75 -3.65
CA LEU A 84 9.15 -0.93 -3.81
C LEU A 84 9.57 -2.38 -3.54
N ASN A 85 8.85 -3.09 -2.69
CA ASN A 85 9.10 -4.50 -2.45
C ASN A 85 8.84 -5.34 -3.71
N GLU A 86 7.71 -5.13 -4.39
CA GLU A 86 7.41 -5.82 -5.66
C GLU A 86 8.39 -5.44 -6.76
N LEU A 87 8.77 -4.17 -6.83
CA LEU A 87 9.76 -3.67 -7.78
C LEU A 87 11.12 -4.35 -7.60
N LEU A 88 11.62 -4.43 -6.36
CA LEU A 88 12.90 -5.06 -6.06
C LEU A 88 12.86 -6.56 -6.38
N MET A 89 11.79 -7.27 -6.03
CA MET A 89 11.62 -8.68 -6.37
C MET A 89 11.62 -8.92 -7.89
N ALA A 90 10.98 -8.03 -8.66
CA ALA A 90 10.98 -8.10 -10.11
C ALA A 90 12.39 -7.84 -10.70
N SER A 91 13.10 -6.84 -10.17
CA SER A 91 14.46 -6.49 -10.62
C SER A 91 15.47 -7.59 -10.33
N ASP A 92 15.37 -8.28 -9.19
CA ASP A 92 16.24 -9.41 -8.84
C ASP A 92 16.01 -10.63 -9.76
N ALA A 93 14.78 -10.85 -10.21
CA ALA A 93 14.45 -11.90 -11.17
C ALA A 93 15.09 -11.63 -12.55
N ASP A 94 15.17 -10.37 -12.97
CA ASP A 94 15.80 -9.95 -14.23
C ASP A 94 17.33 -9.88 -14.12
N ALA A 95 17.89 -9.62 -12.94
CA ALA A 95 19.33 -9.50 -12.68
C ALA A 95 20.11 -10.82 -12.87
N SER A 96 19.44 -11.96 -13.06
CA SER A 96 20.07 -13.22 -13.44
C SER A 96 20.74 -13.18 -14.84
N SER A 97 20.47 -12.15 -15.63
CA SER A 97 21.19 -11.79 -16.85
C SER A 97 22.12 -10.59 -16.58
N ASN A 98 23.37 -10.86 -16.25
CA ASN A 98 24.45 -9.88 -16.05
C ASN A 98 24.72 -9.06 -17.32
N THR A 99 23.89 -8.09 -17.66
CA THR A 99 24.09 -7.23 -18.81
C THR A 99 23.83 -5.77 -18.48
N THR A 100 24.58 -4.88 -19.12
CA THR A 100 24.35 -3.43 -19.15
C THR A 100 22.88 -3.08 -19.40
N GLN A 101 22.17 -3.92 -20.14
CA GLN A 101 20.73 -3.81 -20.43
C GLN A 101 19.84 -3.93 -19.17
N ALA A 102 20.23 -4.76 -18.19
CA ALA A 102 19.47 -4.86 -16.94
C ALA A 102 19.58 -3.57 -16.10
N ILE A 103 20.76 -2.95 -16.07
CA ILE A 103 20.97 -1.67 -15.38
C ILE A 103 20.22 -0.54 -16.09
N GLU A 104 20.26 -0.49 -17.44
CA GLU A 104 19.49 0.49 -18.22
C GLU A 104 17.98 0.31 -18.04
N ALA A 105 17.50 -0.93 -17.96
CA ALA A 105 16.10 -1.21 -17.63
C ALA A 105 15.74 -0.71 -16.21
N MET A 106 16.62 -0.93 -15.23
CA MET A 106 16.41 -0.47 -13.86
C MET A 106 16.35 1.07 -13.73
N VAL A 107 17.17 1.81 -14.50
CA VAL A 107 17.12 3.29 -14.50
C VAL A 107 15.76 3.79 -14.99
N GLY A 108 15.11 3.09 -15.92
CA GLY A 108 13.82 3.49 -16.49
C GLY A 108 12.60 3.28 -15.59
N TYR A 109 12.71 2.55 -14.47
CA TYR A 109 11.54 2.23 -13.62
C TYR A 109 10.90 3.47 -12.97
N PHE A 110 11.67 4.51 -12.69
CA PHE A 110 11.18 5.74 -12.10
C PHE A 110 10.90 6.84 -13.13
N ASP A 111 11.26 6.63 -14.42
CA ASP A 111 11.06 7.63 -15.47
C ASP A 111 9.58 7.79 -15.80
N GLY A 112 9.13 9.04 -15.81
CA GLY A 112 7.75 9.39 -16.09
C GLY A 112 6.83 9.37 -14.87
N LEU A 113 7.25 8.82 -13.73
CA LEU A 113 6.46 8.82 -12.50
C LEU A 113 6.20 10.24 -11.99
N GLU A 114 7.11 11.16 -12.26
CA GLU A 114 6.94 12.57 -11.93
C GLU A 114 5.77 13.25 -12.65
N ASN A 115 5.21 12.64 -13.68
CA ASN A 115 4.10 13.22 -14.46
C ASN A 115 2.72 12.88 -13.87
N PHE A 116 2.62 11.96 -12.92
CA PHE A 116 1.36 11.66 -12.26
C PHE A 116 0.91 12.81 -11.36
N ASP A 117 -0.41 13.01 -11.27
CA ASP A 117 -1.01 14.01 -10.37
C ASP A 117 -0.90 13.55 -8.90
N LEU A 118 -0.99 12.24 -8.66
CA LEU A 118 -0.82 11.60 -7.37
C LEU A 118 0.09 10.38 -7.51
N LEU A 119 1.15 10.33 -6.70
CA LEU A 119 2.03 9.18 -6.61
C LEU A 119 2.01 8.61 -5.20
N CYS A 120 1.72 7.33 -5.08
CA CYS A 120 1.77 6.58 -3.83
C CYS A 120 2.90 5.55 -3.91
N ILE A 121 3.92 5.67 -3.06
CA ILE A 121 5.07 4.75 -3.01
C ILE A 121 5.06 4.03 -1.66
N ASP A 122 5.01 2.71 -1.70
CA ASP A 122 4.95 1.85 -0.53
C ASP A 122 6.25 1.10 -0.28
N ASP A 123 6.41 0.58 0.93
CA ASP A 123 7.54 -0.25 1.36
C ASP A 123 8.88 0.50 1.31
N ILE A 124 8.91 1.78 1.72
CA ILE A 124 10.11 2.64 1.65
C ILE A 124 11.33 2.00 2.34
N GLU A 125 11.14 1.26 3.42
CA GLU A 125 12.20 0.55 4.15
C GLU A 125 12.91 -0.51 3.32
N CYS A 126 12.31 -1.03 2.25
CA CYS A 126 12.95 -2.01 1.37
C CYS A 126 14.20 -1.45 0.66
N LEU A 127 14.35 -0.11 0.64
CA LEU A 127 15.53 0.54 0.06
C LEU A 127 16.76 0.52 0.99
N LEU A 128 16.64 0.05 2.22
CA LEU A 128 17.79 -0.09 3.12
C LEU A 128 18.82 -1.05 2.51
N GLY A 129 20.08 -0.61 2.45
CA GLY A 129 21.17 -1.37 1.81
C GLY A 129 21.06 -1.44 0.27
N GLN A 130 20.23 -0.60 -0.36
CA GLN A 130 20.03 -0.52 -1.80
C GLN A 130 20.43 0.87 -2.35
N PRO A 131 21.74 1.24 -2.39
CA PRO A 131 22.16 2.60 -2.72
C PRO A 131 21.65 3.10 -4.07
N PHE A 132 21.66 2.25 -5.09
CA PHE A 132 21.15 2.59 -6.42
C PHE A 132 19.69 3.05 -6.37
N TRP A 133 18.82 2.28 -5.70
CA TRP A 133 17.39 2.59 -5.61
C TRP A 133 17.11 3.80 -4.71
N GLN A 134 17.96 4.04 -3.70
CA GLN A 134 17.90 5.26 -2.89
C GLN A 134 18.18 6.50 -3.74
N GLU A 135 19.16 6.44 -4.65
CA GLU A 135 19.44 7.52 -5.60
C GLU A 135 18.28 7.74 -6.57
N GLN A 136 17.69 6.67 -7.11
CA GLN A 136 16.56 6.79 -8.03
C GLN A 136 15.36 7.47 -7.34
N LEU A 137 15.01 7.05 -6.11
CA LEU A 137 13.94 7.69 -5.34
C LEU A 137 14.28 9.15 -5.02
N PHE A 138 15.52 9.45 -4.67
CA PHE A 138 15.96 10.83 -4.41
C PHE A 138 15.76 11.72 -5.65
N TYR A 139 16.17 11.28 -6.84
CA TYR A 139 15.98 12.03 -8.07
C TYR A 139 14.50 12.22 -8.43
N LEU A 140 13.66 11.21 -8.21
CA LEU A 140 12.22 11.34 -8.40
C LEU A 140 11.64 12.41 -7.46
N ILE A 141 12.01 12.40 -6.19
CA ILE A 141 11.58 13.39 -5.19
C ILE A 141 12.03 14.80 -5.61
N GLU A 142 13.27 14.97 -6.11
CA GLU A 142 13.75 16.27 -6.60
C GLU A 142 12.96 16.75 -7.83
N LYS A 143 12.56 15.86 -8.75
CA LYS A 143 11.70 16.21 -9.87
C LYS A 143 10.30 16.65 -9.38
N LEU A 144 9.69 15.89 -8.45
CA LEU A 144 8.38 16.21 -7.88
C LEU A 144 8.37 17.54 -7.11
N LYS A 145 9.45 17.87 -6.40
CA LYS A 145 9.60 19.15 -5.68
C LYS A 145 9.45 20.38 -6.59
N ASN A 146 9.86 20.28 -7.84
CA ASN A 146 9.77 21.38 -8.79
C ASN A 146 8.35 21.59 -9.34
N ARG A 147 7.41 20.74 -8.97
CA ARG A 147 5.98 20.83 -9.30
C ARG A 147 5.20 21.32 -8.08
N SER A 148 4.53 22.46 -8.20
CA SER A 148 3.70 23.03 -7.12
C SER A 148 2.43 22.23 -6.83
N ASP A 149 2.01 21.40 -7.79
CA ASP A 149 0.79 20.56 -7.75
C ASP A 149 1.08 19.09 -7.44
N ALA A 150 2.34 18.72 -7.23
CA ALA A 150 2.71 17.33 -6.97
C ALA A 150 2.16 16.83 -5.62
N ARG A 151 1.48 15.68 -5.68
CA ARG A 151 0.95 14.98 -4.52
C ARG A 151 1.70 13.67 -4.36
N LEU A 152 2.28 13.46 -3.19
CA LEU A 152 3.10 12.29 -2.89
C LEU A 152 2.66 11.67 -1.58
N VAL A 153 2.36 10.38 -1.59
CA VAL A 153 2.12 9.59 -0.38
C VAL A 153 3.18 8.50 -0.29
N LEU A 154 3.86 8.46 0.83
CA LEU A 154 4.92 7.49 1.12
C LEU A 154 4.46 6.57 2.24
N GLY A 155 4.57 5.26 2.04
CA GLY A 155 4.21 4.24 3.01
C GLY A 155 5.44 3.47 3.52
N SER A 156 5.48 3.20 4.82
CA SER A 156 6.58 2.44 5.44
C SER A 156 6.13 1.75 6.73
N HIS A 157 6.84 0.70 7.11
CA HIS A 157 6.68 0.07 8.43
C HIS A 157 7.53 0.75 9.52
N SER A 158 8.40 1.70 9.14
CA SER A 158 9.30 2.40 10.05
C SER A 158 9.19 3.92 9.89
N LEU A 159 9.44 4.65 10.97
CA LEU A 159 9.51 6.11 10.90
C LEU A 159 10.66 6.56 9.99
N ALA A 160 10.44 7.59 9.18
CA ALA A 160 11.49 8.15 8.30
C ALA A 160 12.78 8.52 9.07
N ALA A 161 12.66 8.90 10.34
CA ALA A 161 13.79 9.20 11.21
C ALA A 161 14.62 7.97 11.61
N GLU A 162 13.99 6.78 11.64
CA GLU A 162 14.61 5.52 12.06
C GLU A 162 15.28 4.79 10.89
N LEU A 163 14.91 5.12 9.65
CA LEU A 163 15.51 4.52 8.47
C LEU A 163 16.97 5.02 8.31
N ASP A 164 17.91 4.07 8.32
CA ASP A 164 19.35 4.35 8.18
C ASP A 164 19.77 4.16 6.72
N PHE A 165 19.39 5.13 5.88
CA PHE A 165 19.76 5.15 4.48
C PHE A 165 21.24 5.53 4.30
N ASP A 166 21.89 4.90 3.34
CA ASP A 166 23.25 5.27 2.91
C ASP A 166 23.27 6.71 2.36
N LEU A 167 22.19 7.11 1.67
CA LEU A 167 22.03 8.46 1.13
C LEU A 167 21.34 9.37 2.15
N ALA A 168 22.14 10.15 2.92
CA ALA A 168 21.63 11.08 3.94
C ALA A 168 20.65 12.12 3.39
N ASP A 169 20.83 12.53 2.14
CA ASP A 169 19.97 13.49 1.47
C ASP A 169 18.56 12.94 1.27
N LEU A 170 18.39 11.66 0.95
CA LEU A 170 17.08 11.01 0.86
C LEU A 170 16.34 11.10 2.19
N LYS A 171 17.00 10.77 3.30
CA LYS A 171 16.41 10.88 4.65
C LYS A 171 15.93 12.31 4.96
N SER A 172 16.67 13.31 4.51
CA SER A 172 16.29 14.71 4.66
C SER A 172 15.05 15.07 3.85
N ARG A 173 14.90 14.51 2.65
CA ARG A 173 13.75 14.74 1.77
C ARG A 173 12.48 14.08 2.31
N LEU A 174 12.56 12.86 2.82
CA LEU A 174 11.40 12.17 3.42
C LEU A 174 10.80 12.96 4.58
N LYS A 175 11.60 13.73 5.32
CA LYS A 175 11.12 14.60 6.42
C LYS A 175 10.30 15.81 5.97
N TRP A 176 10.25 16.12 4.69
CA TRP A 176 9.39 17.20 4.19
C TRP A 176 7.92 16.80 4.14
N ALA A 177 7.63 15.51 4.11
CA ALA A 177 6.28 14.99 4.15
C ALA A 177 5.68 15.17 5.56
N THR A 178 4.38 15.46 5.62
CA THR A 178 3.63 15.43 6.87
C THR A 178 3.53 13.99 7.35
N GLY A 179 4.08 13.71 8.53
CA GLY A 179 4.14 12.37 9.09
C GLY A 179 2.84 11.99 9.81
N PHE A 180 2.30 10.83 9.48
CA PHE A 180 1.21 10.18 10.21
C PHE A 180 1.62 8.78 10.65
N GLN A 181 1.16 8.37 11.81
CA GLN A 181 1.37 7.02 12.31
C GLN A 181 0.03 6.33 12.52
N LEU A 182 -0.18 5.20 11.86
CA LEU A 182 -1.37 4.38 12.07
C LEU A 182 -1.38 3.78 13.46
N SER A 183 -2.55 3.85 14.08
CA SER A 183 -2.78 3.32 15.41
C SER A 183 -2.64 1.80 15.43
N VAL A 184 -1.93 1.28 16.41
CA VAL A 184 -1.86 -0.17 16.64
C VAL A 184 -3.20 -0.64 17.22
N LEU A 185 -3.85 -1.54 16.52
CA LEU A 185 -5.14 -2.09 16.95
C LEU A 185 -4.96 -3.03 18.16
N SER A 186 -5.78 -2.85 19.19
CA SER A 186 -5.94 -3.84 20.24
C SER A 186 -6.59 -5.13 19.70
N ASP A 187 -6.53 -6.23 20.44
CA ASP A 187 -7.17 -7.48 20.04
C ASP A 187 -8.71 -7.34 19.87
N GLU A 188 -9.34 -6.49 20.70
CA GLU A 188 -10.76 -6.16 20.55
C GLU A 188 -11.02 -5.39 19.27
N GLN A 189 -10.19 -4.40 18.96
CA GLN A 189 -10.28 -3.61 17.73
C GLN A 189 -10.02 -4.46 16.48
N LYS A 190 -9.06 -5.39 16.54
CA LYS A 190 -8.82 -6.36 15.46
C LYS A 190 -10.04 -7.26 15.23
N THR A 191 -10.70 -7.69 16.31
CA THR A 191 -11.94 -8.46 16.21
C THR A 191 -13.04 -7.67 15.50
N GLN A 192 -13.23 -6.39 15.86
CA GLN A 192 -14.19 -5.50 15.22
C GLN A 192 -13.83 -5.24 13.75
N ALA A 193 -12.55 -5.01 13.45
CA ALA A 193 -12.06 -4.84 12.08
C ALA A 193 -12.30 -6.10 11.23
N LEU A 194 -12.09 -7.29 11.80
CA LEU A 194 -12.35 -8.56 11.14
C LEU A 194 -13.83 -8.76 10.81
N GLN A 195 -14.72 -8.46 11.79
CA GLN A 195 -16.17 -8.52 11.60
C GLN A 195 -16.65 -7.50 10.57
N PHE A 196 -16.13 -6.29 10.61
CA PHE A 196 -16.41 -5.26 9.62
C PHE A 196 -16.04 -5.72 8.21
N LYS A 197 -14.82 -6.25 8.01
CA LYS A 197 -14.38 -6.81 6.72
C LYS A 197 -15.25 -7.98 6.28
N ALA A 198 -15.58 -8.91 7.18
CA ALA A 198 -16.49 -10.02 6.89
C ALA A 198 -17.85 -9.51 6.41
N GLY A 199 -18.42 -8.52 7.09
CA GLY A 199 -19.70 -7.90 6.70
C GLY A 199 -19.64 -7.26 5.31
N ARG A 200 -18.53 -6.64 4.94
CA ARG A 200 -18.31 -6.09 3.58
C ARG A 200 -18.31 -7.16 2.49
N LEU A 201 -17.82 -8.36 2.80
CA LEU A 201 -17.88 -9.52 1.91
C LEU A 201 -19.26 -10.22 1.93
N GLY A 202 -20.21 -9.72 2.75
CA GLY A 202 -21.52 -10.35 2.92
C GLY A 202 -21.48 -11.63 3.78
N LEU A 203 -20.40 -11.82 4.54
CA LEU A 203 -20.24 -12.94 5.47
C LEU A 203 -20.86 -12.57 6.82
N VAL A 204 -21.63 -13.49 7.41
CA VAL A 204 -22.18 -13.32 8.76
C VAL A 204 -21.22 -13.96 9.76
N MET A 205 -20.57 -13.12 10.60
CA MET A 205 -19.58 -13.54 11.60
C MET A 205 -20.04 -13.13 13.00
N SER A 206 -20.31 -14.13 13.87
CA SER A 206 -20.61 -13.87 15.29
C SER A 206 -19.32 -13.59 16.08
N ASP A 207 -19.47 -13.05 17.30
CA ASP A 207 -18.35 -12.78 18.21
C ASP A 207 -17.58 -14.06 18.55
N GLU A 208 -18.28 -15.20 18.69
CA GLU A 208 -17.64 -16.50 18.97
C GLU A 208 -16.77 -16.95 17.78
N VAL A 209 -17.25 -16.73 16.54
CA VAL A 209 -16.49 -17.06 15.32
C VAL A 209 -15.28 -16.14 15.18
N ALA A 210 -15.44 -14.86 15.41
CA ALA A 210 -14.34 -13.90 15.36
C ALA A 210 -13.28 -14.24 16.43
N SER A 211 -13.69 -14.51 17.67
CA SER A 211 -12.81 -14.94 18.76
C SER A 211 -12.10 -16.26 18.45
N PHE A 212 -12.79 -17.21 17.83
CA PHE A 212 -12.19 -18.47 17.39
C PHE A 212 -11.06 -18.24 16.39
N LEU A 213 -11.28 -17.39 15.36
CA LEU A 213 -10.27 -17.04 14.37
C LEU A 213 -9.08 -16.31 14.99
N MET A 214 -9.32 -15.33 15.87
CA MET A 214 -8.28 -14.60 16.59
C MET A 214 -7.41 -15.48 17.50
N ASN A 215 -7.94 -16.60 18.00
CA ASN A 215 -7.21 -17.53 18.84
C ASN A 215 -6.49 -18.64 18.07
N ARG A 216 -6.91 -18.95 16.86
CA ARG A 216 -6.40 -20.09 16.08
C ARG A 216 -5.52 -19.67 14.91
N CYS A 217 -5.73 -18.48 14.38
CA CYS A 217 -5.00 -17.97 13.24
C CYS A 217 -3.99 -16.89 13.66
N SER A 218 -3.21 -16.41 12.70
CA SER A 218 -2.36 -15.24 12.89
C SER A 218 -3.18 -14.05 13.38
N ARG A 219 -2.61 -13.25 14.29
CA ARG A 219 -3.21 -11.98 14.74
C ARG A 219 -2.81 -10.80 13.85
N ASN A 220 -2.14 -11.07 12.74
CA ASN A 220 -1.83 -10.08 11.72
C ASN A 220 -3.08 -9.83 10.87
N MET A 221 -3.46 -8.56 10.69
CA MET A 221 -4.65 -8.19 9.93
C MET A 221 -4.53 -8.48 8.43
N ALA A 222 -3.30 -8.54 7.88
CA ALA A 222 -3.10 -8.94 6.48
C ALA A 222 -3.46 -10.42 6.30
N ASP A 223 -2.92 -11.31 7.16
CA ASP A 223 -3.20 -12.74 7.12
C ASP A 223 -4.69 -13.04 7.35
N LEU A 224 -5.31 -12.32 8.30
CA LEU A 224 -6.74 -12.44 8.58
C LEU A 224 -7.60 -11.97 7.39
N SER A 225 -7.16 -10.94 6.68
CA SER A 225 -7.86 -10.44 5.48
C SER A 225 -7.77 -11.43 4.32
N GLU A 226 -6.59 -12.01 4.09
CA GLU A 226 -6.40 -13.07 3.10
C GLU A 226 -7.24 -14.30 3.44
N LEU A 227 -7.25 -14.70 4.70
CA LEU A 227 -8.09 -15.78 5.18
C LEU A 227 -9.58 -15.51 4.90
N LEU A 228 -10.07 -14.30 5.19
CA LEU A 228 -11.45 -13.92 4.89
C LEU A 228 -11.78 -14.02 3.40
N ALA A 229 -10.88 -13.59 2.52
CA ALA A 229 -11.08 -13.70 1.08
C ALA A 229 -11.17 -15.17 0.63
N ARG A 230 -10.35 -16.06 1.20
CA ARG A 230 -10.44 -17.50 0.96
C ARG A 230 -11.76 -18.10 1.49
N LEU A 231 -12.18 -17.69 2.69
CA LEU A 231 -13.43 -18.15 3.29
C LEU A 231 -14.64 -17.66 2.49
N ASP A 232 -14.63 -16.45 1.93
CA ASP A 232 -15.72 -15.94 1.09
C ASP A 232 -15.91 -16.80 -0.16
N GLN A 233 -14.81 -17.14 -0.86
CA GLN A 233 -14.87 -18.02 -2.03
C GLN A 233 -15.51 -19.37 -1.71
N GLN A 234 -15.20 -19.93 -0.54
CA GLN A 234 -15.73 -21.23 -0.11
C GLN A 234 -17.13 -21.16 0.49
N ALA A 235 -17.50 -20.05 1.13
CA ALA A 235 -18.78 -19.85 1.77
C ALA A 235 -19.96 -19.65 0.80
N LEU A 236 -19.67 -19.37 -0.48
CA LEU A 236 -20.71 -19.26 -1.53
C LEU A 236 -21.63 -20.49 -1.58
N SER A 237 -21.09 -21.69 -1.29
CA SER A 237 -21.83 -22.95 -1.22
C SER A 237 -22.57 -23.16 0.11
N SER A 238 -22.23 -22.40 1.15
CA SER A 238 -22.70 -22.61 2.55
C SER A 238 -23.64 -21.50 3.05
N GLY A 239 -24.19 -20.69 2.15
CA GLY A 239 -25.14 -19.61 2.51
C GLY A 239 -24.49 -18.43 3.24
N ARG A 240 -23.20 -18.21 3.09
CA ARG A 240 -22.40 -17.08 3.63
C ARG A 240 -22.39 -16.92 5.17
N ARG A 241 -22.84 -17.93 5.90
CA ARG A 241 -22.79 -17.93 7.37
C ARG A 241 -21.56 -18.71 7.85
N LEU A 242 -20.65 -18.03 8.54
CA LEU A 242 -19.49 -18.66 9.15
C LEU A 242 -19.89 -19.33 10.47
N THR A 243 -19.54 -20.61 10.64
CA THR A 243 -19.75 -21.36 11.89
C THR A 243 -18.45 -22.04 12.31
N ILE A 244 -18.25 -22.20 13.62
CA ILE A 244 -17.04 -22.87 14.14
C ILE A 244 -16.87 -24.30 13.61
N PRO A 245 -17.92 -25.15 13.53
CA PRO A 245 -17.79 -26.48 12.95
C PRO A 245 -17.33 -26.45 11.48
N TRP A 246 -17.87 -25.55 10.66
CA TRP A 246 -17.48 -25.41 9.27
C TRP A 246 -16.02 -24.89 9.17
N LEU A 247 -15.64 -23.88 9.96
CA LEU A 247 -14.27 -23.37 9.97
C LEU A 247 -13.25 -24.45 10.32
N LYS A 248 -13.56 -25.35 11.26
CA LYS A 248 -12.68 -26.48 11.60
C LYS A 248 -12.45 -27.42 10.42
N THR A 249 -13.44 -27.59 9.54
CA THR A 249 -13.28 -28.43 8.35
C THR A 249 -12.48 -27.74 7.24
N VAL A 250 -12.53 -26.38 7.18
CA VAL A 250 -11.83 -25.59 6.15
C VAL A 250 -10.38 -25.29 6.55
N LEU A 251 -10.13 -25.15 7.84
CA LEU A 251 -8.80 -24.79 8.37
C LEU A 251 -7.96 -26.01 8.78
N ASP A 252 -8.46 -27.24 8.53
CA ASP A 252 -7.83 -28.51 8.93
C ASP A 252 -7.42 -28.53 10.43
N CYS A 253 -8.29 -28.02 11.32
CA CYS A 253 -8.03 -27.83 12.75
C CYS A 253 -8.92 -28.70 13.63
#